data_cb6456d61d9924364af1fe057bff68f0
#
_entry.id   cb6456d61d9924364af1fe057bff68f0
#
_cell.length_a   1.000
_cell.length_b   1.000
_cell.length_c   1.000
_cell.angle_alpha   90.00
_cell.angle_beta   90.00
_cell.angle_gamma   90.00
#
_symmetry.space_group_name_H-M   'P 1'
#
loop_
_entity.id
_entity.type
_entity.pdbx_description
1 polymer ?
#
loop_
_entity_poly.entity_id
_entity_poly.type
_entity_poly.pdbx_seq_one_letter_code
_entity_poly.pdbx_strand_id
1 'polypeptide(L)'
;MQITNNQVSSYSYGTNTTTQTNSTNTTNSFDSYLSNTNEKTTPNNQTSKVVAFIDKYNGFSSLSATDEKIFRDILSDDKLTMEEMQSLTYEQIKKVENLILPNYTTGVSDNEIPIVKVTDSKIGSMLKAVKMTDNEDFNKALFETVQTTDNQMERMDFFDRLSSTLGFNDNTNAQKIIYNKTNDTKYLPQNEDWKINDYSEFININMKELNELLENRNISDENKQIYRKILDNFITLQKNHNEIKNEVKYV
;
A
#
# COMPACT_ATOMS: atom_id res chain seq x y z
N MET A 1 20.13 -30.04 26.58
CA MET A 1 19.21 -28.94 26.25
C MET A 1 19.42 -28.61 24.76
N GLN A 2 18.62 -29.18 23.86
CA GLN A 2 18.78 -29.00 22.41
C GLN A 2 18.08 -27.74 21.99
N ILE A 3 18.78 -26.80 21.39
CA ILE A 3 18.25 -25.60 20.77
C ILE A 3 17.88 -25.99 19.34
N THR A 4 16.60 -26.09 19.06
CA THR A 4 16.05 -26.28 17.72
C THR A 4 16.19 -24.98 16.94
N ASN A 5 16.95 -25.04 15.84
CA ASN A 5 17.07 -24.00 14.83
C ASN A 5 15.69 -23.64 14.26
N ASN A 6 15.20 -22.45 14.55
CA ASN A 6 14.11 -21.85 13.81
C ASN A 6 14.67 -21.37 12.47
N GLN A 7 14.25 -22.03 11.42
CA GLN A 7 14.53 -21.61 10.04
C GLN A 7 13.97 -20.21 9.80
N VAL A 8 14.88 -19.28 9.58
CA VAL A 8 14.57 -18.00 8.95
C VAL A 8 14.13 -18.32 7.53
N SER A 9 12.89 -18.03 7.17
CA SER A 9 12.39 -18.10 5.80
C SER A 9 13.28 -17.22 4.92
N SER A 10 14.18 -17.83 4.17
CA SER A 10 14.90 -17.17 3.09
C SER A 10 13.88 -16.83 2.00
N TYR A 11 13.66 -15.55 1.74
CA TYR A 11 12.92 -15.09 0.58
C TYR A 11 13.69 -15.49 -0.68
N SER A 12 13.26 -16.57 -1.31
CA SER A 12 13.78 -17.01 -2.60
C SER A 12 12.98 -16.28 -3.68
N TYR A 13 13.62 -15.40 -4.42
CA TYR A 13 13.11 -14.89 -5.67
C TYR A 13 13.05 -16.03 -6.69
N GLY A 14 11.88 -16.63 -6.85
CA GLY A 14 11.62 -17.63 -7.88
C GLY A 14 11.46 -16.96 -9.22
N THR A 15 12.41 -17.22 -10.13
CA THR A 15 12.22 -17.07 -11.57
C THR A 15 11.03 -17.91 -12.02
N ASN A 16 10.20 -17.31 -12.86
CA ASN A 16 8.99 -17.90 -13.47
C ASN A 16 9.13 -19.36 -13.85
N THR A 17 8.30 -20.22 -13.24
CA THR A 17 7.85 -21.44 -13.86
C THR A 17 6.37 -21.63 -13.54
N THR A 18 5.57 -21.55 -14.58
CA THR A 18 4.12 -21.72 -14.59
C THR A 18 3.74 -23.11 -14.08
N THR A 19 3.03 -23.18 -12.96
CA THR A 19 2.21 -24.37 -12.65
C THR A 19 0.93 -23.89 -11.98
N GLN A 20 -0.18 -24.07 -12.69
CA GLN A 20 -1.53 -23.82 -12.17
C GLN A 20 -1.82 -24.80 -11.03
N THR A 21 -2.18 -24.29 -9.89
CA THR A 21 -3.03 -25.00 -8.93
C THR A 21 -4.08 -24.03 -8.40
N ASN A 22 -5.33 -24.38 -8.66
CA ASN A 22 -6.52 -23.71 -8.15
C ASN A 22 -6.51 -23.71 -6.63
N SER A 23 -6.51 -22.52 -6.03
CA SER A 23 -6.96 -22.31 -4.67
C SER A 23 -7.71 -20.98 -4.63
N THR A 24 -9.02 -21.08 -4.44
CA THR A 24 -9.95 -19.98 -4.21
C THR A 24 -9.68 -19.39 -2.84
N ASN A 25 -8.98 -18.24 -2.80
CA ASN A 25 -9.03 -17.30 -1.69
C ASN A 25 -9.09 -15.90 -2.27
N THR A 26 -10.25 -15.28 -2.13
CA THR A 26 -10.56 -13.90 -2.48
C THR A 26 -9.85 -12.95 -1.51
N THR A 27 -8.57 -12.72 -1.75
CA THR A 27 -7.90 -11.49 -1.35
C THR A 27 -7.76 -10.69 -2.62
N ASN A 28 -8.47 -9.55 -2.72
CA ASN A 28 -8.30 -8.60 -3.80
C ASN A 28 -6.84 -8.15 -3.81
N SER A 29 -6.00 -8.89 -4.54
CA SER A 29 -4.59 -8.60 -4.65
C SER A 29 -4.42 -7.36 -5.51
N PHE A 30 -3.95 -6.28 -4.90
CA PHE A 30 -3.55 -5.05 -5.55
C PHE A 30 -2.60 -5.30 -6.75
N ASP A 31 -1.81 -6.37 -6.70
CA ASP A 31 -0.89 -6.77 -7.76
C ASP A 31 -1.59 -7.11 -9.09
N SER A 32 -2.89 -7.44 -9.08
CA SER A 32 -3.65 -7.69 -10.31
C SER A 32 -3.92 -6.43 -11.13
N TYR A 33 -3.77 -5.23 -10.54
CA TYR A 33 -3.98 -3.94 -11.20
C TYR A 33 -2.70 -3.35 -11.83
N LEU A 34 -1.53 -3.95 -11.59
CA LEU A 34 -0.24 -3.50 -12.12
C LEU A 34 0.13 -4.22 -13.42
N SER A 35 -0.47 -3.84 -14.54
CA SER A 35 -0.04 -4.31 -15.86
C SER A 35 0.83 -3.26 -16.55
N ASN A 36 2.15 -3.46 -16.54
CA ASN A 36 3.08 -2.66 -17.35
C ASN A 36 2.92 -3.04 -18.83
N THR A 37 2.37 -2.15 -19.65
CA THR A 37 2.47 -2.25 -21.09
C THR A 37 2.89 -0.92 -21.68
N ASN A 38 4.12 -0.86 -22.19
CA ASN A 38 4.61 0.23 -23.05
C ASN A 38 3.96 0.09 -24.43
N GLU A 39 2.83 0.70 -24.65
CA GLU A 39 2.28 0.90 -25.99
C GLU A 39 1.84 2.35 -26.18
N LYS A 40 2.48 2.98 -27.15
CA LYS A 40 2.13 4.29 -27.69
C LYS A 40 0.84 4.12 -28.49
N THR A 41 -0.29 4.60 -27.99
CA THR A 41 -1.57 4.51 -28.72
C THR A 41 -1.99 5.87 -29.27
N THR A 42 -2.31 5.89 -30.56
CA THR A 42 -3.07 6.89 -31.28
C THR A 42 -4.43 7.17 -30.64
N PRO A 43 -4.97 8.40 -30.70
CA PRO A 43 -6.27 8.71 -30.12
C PRO A 43 -7.37 7.95 -30.86
N ASN A 44 -7.89 6.92 -30.23
CA ASN A 44 -9.06 6.20 -30.69
C ASN A 44 -10.28 6.82 -29.99
N ASN A 45 -11.31 7.17 -30.72
CA ASN A 45 -12.59 7.72 -30.24
C ASN A 45 -13.41 6.70 -29.40
N GLN A 46 -12.74 5.91 -28.59
CA GLN A 46 -13.40 4.90 -27.76
C GLN A 46 -13.69 5.53 -26.39
N THR A 47 -14.94 5.59 -26.01
CA THR A 47 -15.38 6.02 -24.67
C THR A 47 -14.65 5.20 -23.61
N SER A 48 -14.03 5.85 -22.64
CA SER A 48 -13.36 5.19 -21.50
C SER A 48 -14.30 4.18 -20.86
N LYS A 49 -13.82 2.94 -20.69
CA LYS A 49 -14.58 1.88 -20.01
C LYS A 49 -14.72 2.18 -18.52
N VAL A 50 -13.70 2.79 -17.95
CA VAL A 50 -13.64 3.18 -16.54
C VAL A 50 -14.68 4.27 -16.26
N VAL A 51 -14.68 5.34 -17.04
CA VAL A 51 -15.66 6.42 -16.89
C VAL A 51 -17.08 5.92 -17.10
N ALA A 52 -17.33 5.11 -18.13
CA ALA A 52 -18.64 4.52 -18.39
C ALA A 52 -19.13 3.61 -17.25
N PHE A 53 -18.22 2.86 -16.63
CA PHE A 53 -18.52 2.04 -15.48
C PHE A 53 -18.88 2.89 -14.25
N ILE A 54 -18.10 3.93 -13.96
CA ILE A 54 -18.36 4.85 -12.84
C ILE A 54 -19.72 5.54 -13.02
N ASP A 55 -20.06 5.98 -14.24
CA ASP A 55 -21.36 6.57 -14.57
C ASP A 55 -22.51 5.59 -14.37
N LYS A 56 -22.37 4.34 -14.83
CA LYS A 56 -23.37 3.28 -14.67
C LYS A 56 -23.79 3.09 -13.21
N TYR A 57 -22.84 3.24 -12.28
CA TYR A 57 -23.09 3.06 -10.85
C TYR A 57 -23.15 4.37 -10.05
N ASN A 58 -23.29 5.52 -10.73
CA ASN A 58 -23.37 6.85 -10.12
C ASN A 58 -22.19 7.19 -9.20
N GLY A 59 -20.97 6.65 -9.48
CA GLY A 59 -19.78 6.85 -8.63
C GLY A 59 -19.33 8.30 -8.53
N PHE A 60 -19.63 9.15 -9.53
CA PHE A 60 -19.31 10.58 -9.48
C PHE A 60 -20.28 11.41 -8.64
N SER A 61 -21.45 10.89 -8.26
CA SER A 61 -22.55 11.66 -7.65
C SER A 61 -22.21 12.35 -6.32
N SER A 62 -21.21 11.85 -5.60
CA SER A 62 -20.75 12.41 -4.31
C SER A 62 -19.65 13.45 -4.45
N LEU A 63 -19.16 13.70 -5.67
CA LEU A 63 -18.04 14.60 -5.92
C LEU A 63 -18.50 16.05 -6.15
N SER A 64 -17.57 17.00 -5.92
CA SER A 64 -17.75 18.36 -6.40
C SER A 64 -17.69 18.38 -7.94
N ALA A 65 -18.35 19.35 -8.57
CA ALA A 65 -18.29 19.51 -10.03
C ALA A 65 -16.85 19.69 -10.55
N THR A 66 -15.97 20.27 -9.74
CA THR A 66 -14.55 20.45 -10.06
C THR A 66 -13.83 19.10 -10.05
N ASP A 67 -13.98 18.31 -8.99
CA ASP A 67 -13.33 17.00 -8.88
C ASP A 67 -13.86 16.03 -9.95
N GLU A 68 -15.19 16.03 -10.18
CA GLU A 68 -15.78 15.21 -11.24
C GLU A 68 -15.15 15.51 -12.60
N LYS A 69 -15.01 16.80 -12.96
CA LYS A 69 -14.38 17.20 -14.23
C LYS A 69 -12.93 16.71 -14.32
N ILE A 70 -12.13 16.91 -13.26
CA ILE A 70 -10.74 16.46 -13.19
C ILE A 70 -10.67 14.95 -13.37
N PHE A 71 -11.50 14.18 -12.64
CA PHE A 71 -11.42 12.72 -12.66
C PHE A 71 -11.95 12.12 -13.96
N ARG A 72 -12.94 12.73 -14.59
CA ARG A 72 -13.35 12.33 -15.94
C ARG A 72 -12.22 12.53 -16.96
N ASP A 73 -11.45 13.61 -16.82
CA ASP A 73 -10.33 13.92 -17.71
C ASP A 73 -9.20 12.90 -17.56
N ILE A 74 -8.70 12.69 -16.34
CA ILE A 74 -7.59 11.76 -16.07
C ILE A 74 -7.94 10.28 -16.29
N LEU A 75 -9.21 9.89 -16.21
CA LEU A 75 -9.68 8.52 -16.46
C LEU A 75 -10.19 8.32 -17.90
N SER A 76 -10.07 9.33 -18.77
CA SER A 76 -10.67 9.32 -20.11
C SER A 76 -10.07 8.29 -21.07
N ASP A 77 -8.83 7.85 -20.84
CA ASP A 77 -8.12 6.85 -21.64
C ASP A 77 -7.88 5.51 -20.92
N ASP A 78 -8.55 5.28 -19.80
CA ASP A 78 -8.43 4.10 -18.94
C ASP A 78 -7.02 3.92 -18.33
N LYS A 79 -6.23 5.02 -18.20
CA LYS A 79 -4.88 5.00 -17.65
C LYS A 79 -4.71 6.05 -16.57
N LEU A 80 -3.69 5.84 -15.73
CA LEU A 80 -3.18 6.85 -14.81
C LEU A 80 -1.67 7.00 -15.01
N THR A 81 -1.23 8.23 -15.22
CA THR A 81 0.17 8.60 -15.37
C THR A 81 0.71 9.29 -14.11
N MET A 82 2.03 9.30 -13.95
CA MET A 82 2.64 10.03 -12.83
C MET A 82 2.40 11.54 -12.91
N GLU A 83 2.35 12.11 -14.11
CA GLU A 83 2.04 13.53 -14.30
C GLU A 83 0.65 13.89 -13.80
N GLU A 84 -0.36 13.10 -14.15
CA GLU A 84 -1.73 13.25 -13.63
C GLU A 84 -1.76 13.10 -12.11
N MET A 85 -1.15 12.05 -11.56
CA MET A 85 -1.13 11.82 -10.12
C MET A 85 -0.42 12.95 -9.33
N GLN A 86 0.64 13.54 -9.90
CA GLN A 86 1.33 14.68 -9.29
C GLN A 86 0.53 15.98 -9.35
N SER A 87 -0.40 16.10 -10.28
CA SER A 87 -1.31 17.26 -10.37
C SER A 87 -2.43 17.24 -9.32
N LEU A 88 -2.65 16.10 -8.66
CA LEU A 88 -3.72 15.90 -7.68
C LEU A 88 -3.22 16.15 -6.24
N THR A 89 -4.12 16.68 -5.42
CA THR A 89 -3.92 16.73 -3.97
C THR A 89 -4.09 15.34 -3.34
N TYR A 90 -3.58 15.15 -2.12
CA TYR A 90 -3.79 13.92 -1.35
C TYR A 90 -5.27 13.51 -1.27
N GLU A 91 -6.17 14.48 -0.98
CA GLU A 91 -7.61 14.24 -0.90
C GLU A 91 -8.22 13.83 -2.25
N GLN A 92 -7.71 14.38 -3.34
CA GLN A 92 -8.15 13.99 -4.68
C GLN A 92 -7.68 12.58 -5.05
N ILE A 93 -6.45 12.21 -4.70
CA ILE A 93 -5.91 10.85 -4.92
C ILE A 93 -6.73 9.82 -4.14
N LYS A 94 -7.12 10.12 -2.91
CA LYS A 94 -8.00 9.28 -2.10
C LYS A 94 -9.38 9.09 -2.75
N LYS A 95 -9.92 10.15 -3.36
CA LYS A 95 -11.19 10.06 -4.12
C LYS A 95 -11.03 9.23 -5.40
N VAL A 96 -9.90 9.40 -6.14
CA VAL A 96 -9.59 8.58 -7.32
C VAL A 96 -9.49 7.11 -6.94
N GLU A 97 -8.80 6.79 -5.83
CA GLU A 97 -8.70 5.41 -5.34
C GLU A 97 -10.11 4.81 -5.10
N ASN A 98 -11.01 5.56 -4.47
CA ASN A 98 -12.38 5.10 -4.26
C ASN A 98 -13.18 4.92 -5.55
N LEU A 99 -12.87 5.65 -6.62
CA LEU A 99 -13.51 5.50 -7.93
C LEU A 99 -13.02 4.27 -8.69
N ILE A 100 -11.73 4.00 -8.66
CA ILE A 100 -11.11 2.90 -9.42
C ILE A 100 -11.15 1.56 -8.68
N LEU A 101 -11.24 1.58 -7.34
CA LEU A 101 -11.43 0.40 -6.49
C LEU A 101 -12.81 0.53 -5.79
N PRO A 102 -13.92 0.33 -6.52
CA PRO A 102 -15.22 0.81 -6.11
C PRO A 102 -15.80 0.02 -4.94
N ASN A 103 -15.97 0.68 -3.81
CA ASN A 103 -16.78 0.19 -2.69
C ASN A 103 -18.29 0.51 -2.87
N TYR A 104 -18.64 1.26 -3.90
CA TYR A 104 -20.03 1.70 -4.19
C TYR A 104 -20.81 0.70 -5.05
N THR A 105 -20.17 -0.35 -5.53
CA THR A 105 -20.79 -1.37 -6.39
C THR A 105 -21.13 -2.61 -5.58
N THR A 106 -22.37 -2.67 -5.06
CA THR A 106 -22.84 -3.86 -4.35
C THR A 106 -23.28 -4.91 -5.35
N GLY A 107 -22.73 -6.13 -5.30
CA GLY A 107 -23.14 -7.27 -6.11
C GLY A 107 -22.58 -7.29 -7.54
N VAL A 108 -21.61 -6.43 -7.86
CA VAL A 108 -20.89 -6.48 -9.14
C VAL A 108 -19.80 -7.52 -9.05
N SER A 109 -19.67 -8.35 -10.08
CA SER A 109 -18.57 -9.30 -10.17
C SER A 109 -17.26 -8.58 -10.47
N ASP A 110 -16.14 -9.01 -9.86
CA ASP A 110 -14.80 -8.45 -10.09
C ASP A 110 -14.43 -8.42 -11.59
N ASN A 111 -14.93 -9.37 -12.37
CA ASN A 111 -14.70 -9.42 -13.83
C ASN A 111 -15.43 -8.32 -14.63
N GLU A 112 -16.39 -7.64 -14.02
CA GLU A 112 -17.12 -6.53 -14.64
C GLU A 112 -16.46 -5.19 -14.35
N ILE A 113 -15.58 -5.11 -13.35
CA ILE A 113 -14.87 -3.90 -12.98
C ILE A 113 -13.75 -3.65 -13.99
N PRO A 114 -13.75 -2.53 -14.73
CA PRO A 114 -12.72 -2.25 -15.70
C PRO A 114 -11.38 -1.95 -14.99
N ILE A 115 -10.30 -2.47 -15.55
CA ILE A 115 -8.95 -2.26 -15.01
C ILE A 115 -8.45 -0.90 -15.49
N VAL A 116 -8.06 -0.05 -14.53
CA VAL A 116 -7.27 1.15 -14.79
C VAL A 116 -5.81 0.77 -14.94
N LYS A 117 -5.20 1.07 -16.08
CA LYS A 117 -3.78 0.83 -16.30
C LYS A 117 -2.96 1.93 -15.61
N VAL A 118 -1.99 1.53 -14.79
CA VAL A 118 -1.02 2.47 -14.22
C VAL A 118 0.29 2.43 -15.02
N THR A 119 0.84 3.58 -15.34
CA THR A 119 2.07 3.67 -16.16
C THR A 119 3.34 3.55 -15.33
N ASP A 120 3.24 3.66 -14.01
CA ASP A 120 4.34 3.54 -13.06
C ASP A 120 3.88 2.80 -11.79
N SER A 121 4.68 1.88 -11.30
CA SER A 121 4.44 1.13 -10.05
C SER A 121 4.29 2.04 -8.82
N LYS A 122 4.87 3.25 -8.87
CA LYS A 122 4.75 4.26 -7.80
C LYS A 122 3.31 4.73 -7.63
N ILE A 123 2.54 4.84 -8.71
CA ILE A 123 1.11 5.17 -8.67
C ILE A 123 0.36 4.17 -7.80
N GLY A 124 0.60 2.88 -8.03
CA GLY A 124 0.01 1.82 -7.23
C GLY A 124 0.36 1.94 -5.74
N SER A 125 1.61 2.26 -5.43
CA SER A 125 2.04 2.49 -4.06
C SER A 125 1.36 3.72 -3.44
N MET A 126 1.17 4.80 -4.20
CA MET A 126 0.45 6.00 -3.75
C MET A 126 -1.02 5.70 -3.45
N LEU A 127 -1.71 4.98 -4.34
CA LEU A 127 -3.10 4.56 -4.14
C LEU A 127 -3.26 3.63 -2.93
N LYS A 128 -2.32 2.72 -2.72
CA LYS A 128 -2.31 1.86 -1.52
C LYS A 128 -2.09 2.66 -0.24
N ALA A 129 -1.19 3.63 -0.26
CA ALA A 129 -0.84 4.44 0.91
C ALA A 129 -2.02 5.26 1.45
N VAL A 130 -2.84 5.86 0.59
CA VAL A 130 -3.97 6.73 1.01
C VAL A 130 -5.08 5.97 1.75
N LYS A 131 -5.03 4.64 1.75
CA LYS A 131 -6.08 3.78 2.34
C LYS A 131 -5.52 2.56 3.08
N MET A 132 -4.25 2.65 3.51
CA MET A 132 -3.56 1.52 4.15
C MET A 132 -4.17 1.14 5.49
N THR A 133 -4.67 2.12 6.24
CA THR A 133 -5.24 1.95 7.58
C THR A 133 -6.49 2.80 7.77
N ASP A 134 -7.11 2.71 8.95
CA ASP A 134 -8.19 3.61 9.37
C ASP A 134 -7.68 4.94 9.98
N ASN A 135 -6.35 5.15 10.06
CA ASN A 135 -5.76 6.37 10.60
C ASN A 135 -5.29 7.29 9.47
N GLU A 136 -5.96 8.44 9.35
CA GLU A 136 -5.73 9.41 8.28
C GLU A 136 -4.34 10.03 8.33
N ASP A 137 -3.85 10.41 9.53
CA ASP A 137 -2.54 11.02 9.69
C ASP A 137 -1.42 10.04 9.28
N PHE A 138 -1.58 8.77 9.64
CA PHE A 138 -0.65 7.72 9.23
C PHE A 138 -0.68 7.49 7.70
N ASN A 139 -1.87 7.42 7.10
CA ASN A 139 -2.00 7.23 5.66
C ASN A 139 -1.39 8.40 4.88
N LYS A 140 -1.61 9.65 5.34
CA LYS A 140 -1.00 10.84 4.73
C LYS A 140 0.53 10.81 4.85
N ALA A 141 1.05 10.48 6.02
CA ALA A 141 2.50 10.34 6.23
C ALA A 141 3.11 9.24 5.36
N LEU A 142 2.41 8.11 5.23
CA LEU A 142 2.83 7.01 4.36
C LEU A 142 2.83 7.43 2.88
N PHE A 143 1.81 8.16 2.45
CA PHE A 143 1.72 8.69 1.10
C PHE A 143 2.91 9.63 0.78
N GLU A 144 3.24 10.56 1.68
CA GLU A 144 4.39 11.45 1.54
C GLU A 144 5.72 10.69 1.52
N THR A 145 5.83 9.62 2.32
CA THR A 145 7.01 8.74 2.31
C THR A 145 7.16 8.04 0.95
N VAL A 146 6.07 7.51 0.41
CA VAL A 146 6.06 6.85 -0.91
C VAL A 146 6.44 7.83 -2.02
N GLN A 147 6.01 9.08 -1.95
CA GLN A 147 6.38 10.10 -2.94
C GLN A 147 7.89 10.34 -3.01
N THR A 148 8.62 10.21 -1.91
CA THR A 148 10.07 10.42 -1.85
C THR A 148 10.89 9.16 -2.15
N THR A 149 10.28 7.98 -2.20
CA THR A 149 10.96 6.70 -2.46
C THR A 149 10.85 6.35 -3.94
N ASP A 150 11.90 6.57 -4.73
CA ASP A 150 11.88 6.35 -6.18
C ASP A 150 12.10 4.88 -6.58
N ASN A 151 12.90 4.14 -5.83
CA ASN A 151 13.23 2.76 -6.15
C ASN A 151 12.03 1.83 -5.90
N GLN A 152 11.61 1.09 -6.93
CA GLN A 152 10.47 0.17 -6.86
C GLN A 152 10.69 -0.95 -5.84
N MET A 153 11.86 -1.57 -5.81
CA MET A 153 12.15 -2.67 -4.88
C MET A 153 12.12 -2.20 -3.43
N GLU A 154 12.66 -1.01 -3.16
CA GLU A 154 12.61 -0.40 -1.82
C GLU A 154 11.18 -0.14 -1.37
N ARG A 155 10.31 0.34 -2.28
CA ARG A 155 8.88 0.49 -1.97
C ARG A 155 8.22 -0.85 -1.69
N MET A 156 8.50 -1.88 -2.49
CA MET A 156 7.94 -3.23 -2.29
C MET A 156 8.37 -3.81 -0.94
N ASP A 157 9.66 -3.82 -0.63
CA ASP A 157 10.19 -4.33 0.64
C ASP A 157 9.58 -3.58 1.85
N PHE A 158 9.41 -2.26 1.72
CA PHE A 158 8.77 -1.43 2.74
C PHE A 158 7.30 -1.78 2.93
N PHE A 159 6.52 -1.92 1.84
CA PHE A 159 5.12 -2.32 1.92
C PHE A 159 4.93 -3.75 2.41
N ASP A 160 5.82 -4.66 2.07
CA ASP A 160 5.79 -6.04 2.58
C ASP A 160 5.99 -6.05 4.09
N ARG A 161 6.96 -5.27 4.58
CA ARG A 161 7.15 -5.08 6.03
C ARG A 161 5.92 -4.48 6.70
N LEU A 162 5.37 -3.39 6.15
CA LEU A 162 4.15 -2.76 6.67
C LEU A 162 2.98 -3.75 6.68
N SER A 163 2.72 -4.43 5.56
CA SER A 163 1.60 -5.37 5.45
C SER A 163 1.71 -6.51 6.45
N SER A 164 2.93 -7.03 6.64
CA SER A 164 3.19 -8.09 7.62
C SER A 164 2.94 -7.64 9.06
N THR A 165 3.32 -6.40 9.40
CA THR A 165 3.21 -5.88 10.76
C THR A 165 1.82 -5.29 11.06
N LEU A 166 1.10 -4.83 10.03
CA LEU A 166 -0.30 -4.39 10.11
C LEU A 166 -1.30 -5.56 10.06
N GLY A 167 -0.85 -6.80 9.77
CA GLY A 167 -1.68 -7.98 9.78
C GLY A 167 -2.46 -8.26 8.51
N PHE A 168 -2.10 -7.62 7.41
CA PHE A 168 -2.76 -7.88 6.12
C PHE A 168 -2.27 -9.16 5.43
N ASN A 169 -1.14 -9.72 5.87
CA ASN A 169 -0.66 -11.01 5.40
C ASN A 169 -1.08 -12.08 6.42
N ASP A 170 -1.46 -13.26 5.95
CA ASP A 170 -1.78 -14.44 6.80
C ASP A 170 -0.61 -14.87 7.72
N ASN A 171 0.50 -14.16 7.68
CA ASN A 171 1.66 -14.41 8.51
C ASN A 171 1.49 -13.76 9.90
N THR A 172 0.52 -14.26 10.66
CA THR A 172 0.23 -13.88 12.06
C THR A 172 1.44 -13.95 12.98
N ASN A 173 2.53 -14.61 12.55
CA ASN A 173 3.74 -14.78 13.36
C ASN A 173 4.57 -13.49 13.44
N ALA A 174 4.65 -12.69 12.37
CA ALA A 174 5.42 -11.44 12.38
C ALA A 174 4.80 -10.40 13.33
N GLN A 175 3.47 -10.28 13.32
CA GLN A 175 2.74 -9.44 14.27
C GLN A 175 3.01 -9.87 15.71
N LYS A 176 2.86 -11.16 16.02
CA LYS A 176 3.11 -11.69 17.35
C LYS A 176 4.51 -11.39 17.86
N ILE A 177 5.52 -11.38 16.98
CA ILE A 177 6.91 -11.07 17.35
C ILE A 177 7.03 -9.61 17.79
N ILE A 178 6.46 -8.67 17.04
CA ILE A 178 6.53 -7.24 17.35
C ILE A 178 5.77 -6.93 18.65
N TYR A 179 4.53 -7.39 18.77
CA TYR A 179 3.68 -7.09 19.93
C TYR A 179 4.13 -7.82 21.21
N ASN A 180 4.62 -9.05 21.11
CA ASN A 180 5.13 -9.78 22.26
C ASN A 180 6.41 -9.18 22.86
N LYS A 181 7.22 -8.46 22.07
CA LYS A 181 8.45 -7.81 22.55
C LYS A 181 8.17 -6.60 23.45
N THR A 182 7.04 -5.93 23.27
CA THR A 182 6.73 -4.73 24.05
C THR A 182 6.11 -5.01 25.39
N ASN A 183 5.62 -6.22 25.63
CA ASN A 183 4.75 -6.55 26.79
C ASN A 183 3.56 -5.58 26.96
N ASP A 184 3.22 -4.84 25.93
CA ASP A 184 2.17 -3.81 25.94
C ASP A 184 0.89 -4.39 25.35
N THR A 185 -0.07 -4.67 26.21
CA THR A 185 -1.35 -5.30 25.86
C THR A 185 -2.21 -4.47 24.91
N LYS A 186 -1.92 -3.15 24.77
CA LYS A 186 -2.67 -2.27 23.83
C LYS A 186 -2.43 -2.62 22.35
N TYR A 187 -1.33 -3.31 22.04
CA TYR A 187 -0.99 -3.76 20.69
C TYR A 187 -1.27 -5.24 20.47
N LEU A 188 -1.73 -5.97 21.47
CA LEU A 188 -2.10 -7.37 21.29
C LEU A 188 -3.42 -7.45 20.55
N PRO A 189 -3.54 -8.31 19.52
CA PRO A 189 -4.83 -8.57 18.91
C PRO A 189 -5.79 -9.10 19.97
N GLN A 190 -6.75 -8.26 20.33
CA GLN A 190 -7.84 -8.64 21.21
C GLN A 190 -9.02 -9.06 20.35
N ASN A 191 -9.03 -10.31 19.92
CA ASN A 191 -10.00 -10.88 18.99
C ASN A 191 -9.77 -10.42 17.52
N GLU A 192 -10.77 -10.62 16.67
CA GLU A 192 -10.72 -10.31 15.24
C GLU A 192 -10.66 -8.80 14.92
N ASP A 193 -10.93 -7.94 15.90
CA ASP A 193 -11.03 -6.47 15.78
C ASP A 193 -9.82 -5.73 16.38
N TRP A 194 -8.63 -6.31 16.37
CA TRP A 194 -7.48 -5.58 16.91
C TRP A 194 -7.17 -4.32 16.09
N LYS A 195 -6.84 -3.24 16.81
CA LYS A 195 -6.48 -1.94 16.20
C LYS A 195 -5.17 -1.44 16.77
N ILE A 196 -4.42 -0.73 15.94
CA ILE A 196 -3.27 0.02 16.40
C ILE A 196 -3.79 1.31 17.04
N ASN A 197 -3.58 1.46 18.34
CA ASN A 197 -4.04 2.63 19.10
C ASN A 197 -3.06 3.82 19.01
N ASP A 198 -1.79 3.55 18.76
CA ASP A 198 -0.74 4.56 18.63
C ASP A 198 0.20 4.23 17.47
N TYR A 199 0.01 4.93 16.35
CA TYR A 199 0.85 4.74 15.16
C TYR A 199 2.26 5.27 15.33
N SER A 200 2.52 6.25 16.21
CA SER A 200 3.88 6.69 16.53
C SER A 200 4.67 5.58 17.21
N GLU A 201 4.03 4.89 18.15
CA GLU A 201 4.63 3.73 18.81
C GLU A 201 4.80 2.54 17.85
N PHE A 202 3.83 2.29 16.98
CA PHE A 202 3.94 1.27 15.92
C PHE A 202 5.16 1.50 15.04
N ILE A 203 5.40 2.74 14.60
CA ILE A 203 6.59 3.10 13.80
C ILE A 203 7.87 2.84 14.61
N ASN A 204 7.91 3.27 15.87
CA ASN A 204 9.07 3.09 16.76
C ASN A 204 9.41 1.61 16.98
N ILE A 205 8.41 0.76 17.16
CA ILE A 205 8.59 -0.70 17.32
C ILE A 205 9.22 -1.31 16.07
N ASN A 206 8.70 -0.95 14.87
CA ASN A 206 9.27 -1.43 13.61
C ASN A 206 10.72 -0.98 13.42
N MET A 207 11.04 0.27 13.75
CA MET A 207 12.42 0.78 13.67
C MET A 207 13.35 0.06 14.65
N LYS A 208 12.90 -0.20 15.88
CA LYS A 208 13.66 -0.95 16.88
C LYS A 208 13.95 -2.39 16.41
N GLU A 209 12.94 -3.08 15.90
CA GLU A 209 13.08 -4.44 15.35
C GLU A 209 14.09 -4.48 14.19
N LEU A 210 14.02 -3.51 13.27
CA LEU A 210 14.97 -3.42 12.15
C LEU A 210 16.39 -3.18 12.64
N ASN A 211 16.61 -2.34 13.65
CA ASN A 211 17.93 -2.14 14.25
C ASN A 211 18.47 -3.43 14.90
N GLU A 212 17.65 -4.19 15.63
CA GLU A 212 18.03 -5.47 16.18
C GLU A 212 18.43 -6.48 15.09
N LEU A 213 17.73 -6.49 13.94
CA LEU A 213 18.10 -7.32 12.78
C LEU A 213 19.44 -6.88 12.17
N LEU A 214 19.72 -5.58 12.10
CA LEU A 214 20.98 -5.04 11.59
C LEU A 214 22.19 -5.39 12.49
N GLU A 215 21.98 -5.49 13.80
CA GLU A 215 23.00 -5.87 14.76
C GLU A 215 23.25 -7.40 14.80
N ASN A 216 22.31 -8.19 14.29
CA ASN A 216 22.40 -9.64 14.31
C ASN A 216 23.49 -10.13 13.34
N ARG A 217 24.51 -10.83 13.88
CA ARG A 217 25.65 -11.35 13.13
C ARG A 217 25.30 -12.51 12.20
N ASN A 218 24.15 -13.14 12.40
CA ASN A 218 23.69 -14.26 11.56
C ASN A 218 22.95 -13.81 10.31
N ILE A 219 22.71 -12.52 10.15
CA ILE A 219 22.07 -11.93 8.97
C ILE A 219 23.15 -11.58 7.94
N SER A 220 22.95 -12.01 6.69
CA SER A 220 23.86 -11.69 5.59
C SER A 220 23.93 -10.18 5.31
N ASP A 221 25.06 -9.73 4.76
CA ASP A 221 25.23 -8.30 4.41
C ASP A 221 24.21 -7.83 3.37
N GLU A 222 23.81 -8.70 2.45
CA GLU A 222 22.75 -8.43 1.46
C GLU A 222 21.40 -8.14 2.15
N ASN A 223 20.97 -9.00 3.07
CA ASN A 223 19.74 -8.76 3.83
C ASN A 223 19.86 -7.52 4.71
N LYS A 224 21.02 -7.24 5.28
CA LYS A 224 21.24 -5.99 6.03
C LYS A 224 21.11 -4.74 5.16
N GLN A 225 21.48 -4.80 3.87
CA GLN A 225 21.25 -3.68 2.96
C GLN A 225 19.75 -3.44 2.75
N ILE A 226 18.96 -4.49 2.58
CA ILE A 226 17.50 -4.40 2.47
C ILE A 226 16.91 -3.79 3.75
N TYR A 227 17.29 -4.30 4.93
CA TYR A 227 16.78 -3.79 6.21
C TYR A 227 17.15 -2.32 6.46
N ARG A 228 18.35 -1.85 6.03
CA ARG A 228 18.70 -0.42 6.10
C ARG A 228 17.73 0.43 5.29
N LYS A 229 17.43 0.04 4.06
CA LYS A 229 16.50 0.76 3.18
C LYS A 229 15.08 0.79 3.74
N ILE A 230 14.62 -0.32 4.31
CA ILE A 230 13.33 -0.36 5.01
C ILE A 230 13.35 0.58 6.22
N LEU A 231 14.44 0.57 7.00
CA LEU A 231 14.60 1.46 8.15
C LEU A 231 14.60 2.94 7.74
N ASP A 232 15.27 3.31 6.65
CA ASP A 232 15.29 4.67 6.11
C ASP A 232 13.88 5.14 5.73
N ASN A 233 13.06 4.26 5.15
CA ASN A 233 11.65 4.55 4.87
C ASN A 233 10.83 4.72 6.17
N PHE A 234 11.06 3.93 7.21
CA PHE A 234 10.41 4.13 8.53
C PHE A 234 10.84 5.42 9.21
N ILE A 235 12.09 5.84 9.09
CA ILE A 235 12.59 7.13 9.59
C ILE A 235 11.86 8.28 8.87
N THR A 236 11.72 8.18 7.55
CA THR A 236 10.98 9.17 6.76
C THR A 236 9.49 9.19 7.15
N LEU A 237 8.87 8.02 7.31
CA LEU A 237 7.50 7.89 7.77
C LEU A 237 7.29 8.52 9.16
N GLN A 238 8.21 8.28 10.09
CA GLN A 238 8.17 8.88 11.42
C GLN A 238 8.23 10.40 11.36
N LYS A 239 9.14 10.94 10.54
CA LYS A 239 9.27 12.39 10.35
C LYS A 239 7.97 12.99 9.82
N ASN A 240 7.45 12.46 8.71
CA ASN A 240 6.22 12.95 8.09
C ASN A 240 5.03 12.85 9.04
N HIS A 241 4.89 11.73 9.78
CA HIS A 241 3.82 11.53 10.74
C HIS A 241 3.87 12.54 11.90
N ASN A 242 5.08 12.87 12.39
CA ASN A 242 5.25 13.86 13.43
C ASN A 242 4.94 15.30 12.92
N GLU A 243 5.32 15.62 11.69
CA GLU A 243 5.00 16.90 11.05
C GLU A 243 3.49 17.09 10.93
N ILE A 244 2.77 16.10 10.39
CA ILE A 244 1.30 16.12 10.25
C ILE A 244 0.61 16.30 11.62
N LYS A 245 1.02 15.52 12.63
CA LYS A 245 0.45 15.63 13.99
C LYS A 245 0.69 17.01 14.63
N ASN A 246 1.76 17.69 14.26
CA ASN A 246 2.05 19.03 14.77
C ASN A 246 1.24 20.10 14.03
N GLU A 247 0.97 19.96 12.73
CA GLU A 247 0.12 20.88 11.97
C GLU A 247 -1.29 20.96 12.57
N VAL A 248 -1.87 19.81 12.96
CA VAL A 248 -3.23 19.72 13.53
C VAL A 248 -3.35 20.43 14.90
N LYS A 249 -2.24 20.62 15.64
CA LYS A 249 -2.28 21.28 16.96
C LYS A 249 -2.36 22.81 16.89
N TYR A 250 -2.15 23.41 15.73
CA TYR A 250 -2.11 24.87 15.55
C TYR A 250 -3.31 25.41 14.75
N VAL A 251 -4.29 24.56 14.44
CA VAL A 251 -5.58 24.90 13.82
C VAL A 251 -6.70 24.80 14.85
#